data_bef0b0d0ba1b11982321297a3e01113d
#
_entry.id   bef0b0d0ba1b11982321297a3e01113d
#
_cell.length_a   1.000
_cell.length_b   1.000
_cell.length_c   1.000
_cell.angle_alpha   90.00
_cell.angle_beta   90.00
_cell.angle_gamma   90.00
#
_symmetry.space_group_name_H-M   'P 1'
#
loop_
_entity.id
_entity.type
_entity.pdbx_description
1 polymer ?
#
loop_
_entity_poly.entity_id
_entity_poly.type
_entity_poly.pdbx_seq_one_letter_code
_entity_poly.pdbx_strand_id
1 'polypeptide(L)'
;MYKILFFLLFPLISFSQNYKIVKDTAVLKQKIENMSKATNSIESDFTQEKNLSMLSEKIISKGHFVFKKENLLRWEYTSPSKYLIVINKTKVVIKDEKKTTKYDMNSNKVFKEINDIMLSCVQGTIFRSNKFKTSYYENAQFYKLELIPQVKNMKETFKKINLYFDKTVTSVAKMEMIETNEDLTSLDFTNKKLNAPIAETIFIVK
;
A
#
# COMPACT_ATOMS: atom_id res chain seq x y z
N MET A 1 29.25 47.60 25.42
CA MET A 1 28.15 46.64 25.71
C MET A 1 28.17 45.53 24.68
N TYR A 2 28.77 44.38 25.00
CA TYR A 2 28.77 43.20 24.10
C TYR A 2 27.51 42.37 24.36
N LYS A 3 26.65 42.22 23.34
CA LYS A 3 25.52 41.31 23.39
C LYS A 3 26.05 39.90 23.08
N ILE A 4 26.08 39.05 24.10
CA ILE A 4 26.36 37.62 23.94
C ILE A 4 25.13 36.97 23.38
N LEU A 5 25.14 36.54 22.12
CA LEU A 5 24.11 35.75 21.46
C LEU A 5 24.26 34.29 21.89
N PHE A 6 23.38 33.83 22.78
CA PHE A 6 23.33 32.46 23.24
C PHE A 6 22.68 31.58 22.14
N PHE A 7 23.51 30.87 21.39
CA PHE A 7 23.03 29.92 20.37
C PHE A 7 22.60 28.64 21.08
N LEU A 8 21.28 28.46 21.28
CA LEU A 8 20.70 27.22 21.77
C LEU A 8 20.85 26.13 20.70
N LEU A 9 21.87 25.30 20.81
CA LEU A 9 22.03 24.06 20.05
C LEU A 9 20.93 23.09 20.52
N PHE A 10 19.81 23.01 19.78
CA PHE A 10 18.88 21.92 19.93
C PHE A 10 19.49 20.66 19.31
N PRO A 11 19.72 19.57 20.06
CA PRO A 11 20.17 18.32 19.48
C PRO A 11 19.04 17.79 18.57
N LEU A 12 19.30 17.71 17.28
CA LEU A 12 18.49 16.95 16.33
C LEU A 12 18.60 15.48 16.69
N ILE A 13 17.68 14.97 17.50
CA ILE A 13 17.56 13.54 17.78
C ILE A 13 17.04 12.88 16.49
N SER A 14 17.97 12.41 15.69
CA SER A 14 17.66 11.55 14.55
C SER A 14 17.12 10.22 15.09
N PHE A 15 15.80 10.03 15.08
CA PHE A 15 15.20 8.74 15.36
C PHE A 15 15.53 7.79 14.22
N SER A 16 16.66 7.10 14.33
CA SER A 16 16.95 5.95 13.49
C SER A 16 15.82 4.91 13.68
N GLN A 17 15.09 4.63 12.63
CA GLN A 17 14.02 3.63 12.65
C GLN A 17 14.62 2.21 12.63
N ASN A 18 15.28 1.82 13.73
CA ASN A 18 15.86 0.48 13.86
C ASN A 18 14.75 -0.56 13.94
N TYR A 19 14.57 -1.32 12.87
CA TYR A 19 13.69 -2.48 12.82
C TYR A 19 14.38 -3.70 13.45
N LYS A 20 13.68 -4.39 14.33
CA LYS A 20 14.08 -5.67 14.92
C LYS A 20 13.24 -6.79 14.33
N ILE A 21 13.79 -8.00 14.28
CA ILE A 21 13.02 -9.18 13.89
C ILE A 21 11.93 -9.43 14.94
N VAL A 22 10.70 -9.66 14.47
CA VAL A 22 9.57 -10.02 15.34
C VAL A 22 9.85 -11.39 15.98
N LYS A 23 9.84 -11.45 17.31
CA LYS A 23 10.11 -12.68 18.05
C LYS A 23 8.98 -13.70 17.91
N ASP A 24 7.74 -13.25 18.02
CA ASP A 24 6.55 -14.11 17.89
C ASP A 24 5.75 -13.73 16.63
N THR A 25 6.08 -14.37 15.53
CA THR A 25 5.39 -14.17 14.26
C THR A 25 3.98 -14.75 14.24
N ALA A 26 3.67 -15.73 15.10
CA ALA A 26 2.35 -16.35 15.17
C ALA A 26 1.31 -15.35 15.72
N VAL A 27 1.67 -14.63 16.78
CA VAL A 27 0.82 -13.56 17.34
C VAL A 27 0.57 -12.45 16.33
N LEU A 28 1.60 -12.01 15.60
CA LEU A 28 1.43 -10.98 14.57
C LEU A 28 0.52 -11.46 13.44
N LYS A 29 0.71 -12.67 12.95
CA LYS A 29 -0.15 -13.28 11.92
C LYS A 29 -1.61 -13.34 12.39
N GLN A 30 -1.84 -13.75 13.63
CA GLN A 30 -3.19 -13.80 14.18
C GLN A 30 -3.84 -12.41 14.27
N LYS A 31 -3.08 -11.37 14.67
CA LYS A 31 -3.57 -9.98 14.67
C LYS A 31 -3.99 -9.54 13.27
N ILE A 32 -3.16 -9.79 12.25
CA ILE A 32 -3.47 -9.43 10.86
C ILE A 32 -4.70 -10.19 10.35
N GLU A 33 -4.84 -11.47 10.70
CA GLU A 33 -6.03 -12.25 10.35
C GLU A 33 -7.30 -11.70 11.00
N ASN A 34 -7.22 -11.37 12.27
CA ASN A 34 -8.38 -10.81 13.00
C ASN A 34 -8.79 -9.46 12.41
N MET A 35 -7.82 -8.58 12.11
CA MET A 35 -8.05 -7.34 11.39
C MET A 35 -8.80 -7.59 10.07
N SER A 36 -8.28 -8.50 9.27
CA SER A 36 -8.86 -8.81 7.97
C SER A 36 -10.29 -9.33 8.07
N LYS A 37 -10.57 -10.22 9.02
CA LYS A 37 -11.93 -10.74 9.26
C LYS A 37 -12.89 -9.65 9.67
N ALA A 38 -12.44 -8.72 10.50
CA ALA A 38 -13.22 -7.59 11.00
C ALA A 38 -13.45 -6.48 9.97
N THR A 39 -12.62 -6.39 8.94
CA THR A 39 -12.67 -5.32 7.94
C THR A 39 -13.57 -5.70 6.78
N ASN A 40 -14.69 -4.99 6.60
CA ASN A 40 -15.61 -5.15 5.46
C ASN A 40 -15.41 -4.08 4.39
N SER A 41 -14.99 -2.87 4.79
CA SER A 41 -14.68 -1.79 3.89
C SER A 41 -13.55 -0.91 4.44
N ILE A 42 -12.84 -0.26 3.54
CA ILE A 42 -11.82 0.74 3.83
C ILE A 42 -12.04 1.91 2.88
N GLU A 43 -12.11 3.11 3.44
CA GLU A 43 -12.00 4.37 2.71
C GLU A 43 -10.75 5.08 3.22
N SER A 44 -9.91 5.61 2.33
CA SER A 44 -8.65 6.24 2.69
C SER A 44 -8.20 7.22 1.62
N ASP A 45 -7.56 8.30 2.02
CA ASP A 45 -6.71 9.05 1.11
C ASP A 45 -5.36 8.35 0.97
N PHE A 46 -4.67 8.59 -0.15
CA PHE A 46 -3.30 8.14 -0.31
C PHE A 46 -2.41 9.24 -0.92
N THR A 47 -1.15 9.19 -0.53
CA THR A 47 -0.06 9.89 -1.23
C THR A 47 0.89 8.84 -1.77
N GLN A 48 1.12 8.88 -3.08
CA GLN A 48 2.12 8.06 -3.74
C GLN A 48 3.34 8.91 -4.06
N GLU A 49 4.50 8.41 -3.70
CA GLU A 49 5.79 8.97 -4.10
C GLU A 49 6.52 7.93 -4.94
N LYS A 50 6.85 8.27 -6.18
CA LYS A 50 7.66 7.42 -7.06
C LYS A 50 9.03 8.05 -7.27
N ASN A 51 10.07 7.36 -6.79
CA ASN A 51 11.47 7.69 -7.02
C ASN A 51 11.97 6.82 -8.15
N LEU A 52 12.27 7.45 -9.27
CA LEU A 52 12.88 6.77 -10.41
C LEU A 52 14.41 6.81 -10.24
N SER A 53 15.05 5.65 -10.25
CA SER A 53 16.50 5.52 -10.00
C SER A 53 17.36 6.38 -10.96
N MET A 54 16.84 6.67 -12.14
CA MET A 54 17.51 7.48 -13.16
C MET A 54 17.18 8.98 -13.09
N LEU A 55 16.24 9.39 -12.25
CA LEU A 55 15.81 10.79 -12.12
C LEU A 55 16.13 11.31 -10.72
N SER A 56 16.53 12.58 -10.65
CA SER A 56 16.74 13.26 -9.36
C SER A 56 15.44 13.73 -8.72
N GLU A 57 14.35 13.77 -9.48
CA GLU A 57 13.07 14.28 -9.03
C GLU A 57 12.12 13.13 -8.64
N LYS A 58 11.31 13.39 -7.61
CA LYS A 58 10.27 12.49 -7.15
C LYS A 58 8.94 12.86 -7.81
N ILE A 59 8.23 11.87 -8.30
CA ILE A 59 6.86 12.04 -8.79
C ILE A 59 5.90 11.82 -7.63
N ILE A 60 5.17 12.87 -7.24
CA ILE A 60 4.17 12.79 -6.17
C ILE A 60 2.78 12.81 -6.78
N SER A 61 1.98 11.82 -6.43
CA SER A 61 0.58 11.72 -6.80
C SER A 61 -0.28 11.57 -5.55
N LYS A 62 -1.50 12.11 -5.60
CA LYS A 62 -2.47 11.99 -4.50
C LYS A 62 -3.77 11.45 -5.02
N GLY A 63 -4.51 10.82 -4.14
CA GLY A 63 -5.79 10.26 -4.53
C GLY A 63 -6.59 9.69 -3.38
N HIS A 64 -7.65 9.01 -3.76
CA HIS A 64 -8.60 8.40 -2.86
C HIS A 64 -8.77 6.92 -3.18
N PHE A 65 -8.85 6.11 -2.14
CA PHE A 65 -8.94 4.66 -2.21
C PHE A 65 -10.18 4.20 -1.47
N VAL A 66 -10.98 3.37 -2.10
CA VAL A 66 -12.13 2.72 -1.48
C VAL A 66 -12.10 1.23 -1.80
N PHE A 67 -12.17 0.43 -0.77
CA PHE A 67 -12.31 -1.03 -0.85
C PHE A 67 -13.59 -1.47 -0.13
N LYS A 68 -14.29 -2.43 -0.69
CA LYS A 68 -15.38 -3.15 -0.04
C LYS A 68 -15.23 -4.64 -0.34
N LYS A 69 -15.46 -5.51 0.67
CA LYS A 69 -15.45 -6.97 0.51
C LYS A 69 -16.25 -7.39 -0.71
N GLU A 70 -15.95 -8.58 -1.21
CA GLU A 70 -16.42 -9.15 -2.47
C GLU A 70 -15.73 -8.55 -3.71
N ASN A 71 -14.46 -8.08 -3.52
CA ASN A 71 -13.62 -7.60 -4.61
C ASN A 71 -14.17 -6.36 -5.31
N LEU A 72 -14.58 -5.38 -4.51
CA LEU A 72 -14.95 -4.05 -4.99
C LEU A 72 -13.83 -3.07 -4.61
N LEU A 73 -13.26 -2.38 -5.58
CA LEU A 73 -12.17 -1.42 -5.40
C LEU A 73 -12.37 -0.21 -6.29
N ARG A 74 -12.16 0.97 -5.71
CA ARG A 74 -12.02 2.23 -6.44
C ARG A 74 -10.71 2.88 -6.03
N TRP A 75 -9.84 3.13 -6.99
CA TRP A 75 -8.56 3.80 -6.83
C TRP A 75 -8.53 5.01 -7.73
N GLU A 76 -8.60 6.18 -7.17
CA GLU A 76 -8.74 7.43 -7.90
C GLU A 76 -7.57 8.38 -7.61
N TYR A 77 -6.79 8.69 -8.63
CA TYR A 77 -5.80 9.75 -8.56
C TYR A 77 -6.48 11.09 -8.85
N THR A 78 -6.21 12.08 -8.01
CA THR A 78 -6.76 13.42 -8.12
C THR A 78 -5.72 14.46 -8.50
N SER A 79 -4.44 14.16 -8.30
CA SER A 79 -3.30 15.05 -8.58
C SER A 79 -2.06 14.21 -8.89
N PRO A 80 -1.18 14.65 -9.82
CA PRO A 80 -1.31 15.80 -10.70
C PRO A 80 -2.32 15.57 -11.84
N SER A 81 -2.51 14.33 -12.27
CA SER A 81 -3.44 13.95 -13.34
C SER A 81 -4.58 13.10 -12.80
N LYS A 82 -5.74 13.23 -13.39
CA LYS A 82 -6.91 12.40 -13.03
C LYS A 82 -6.81 11.04 -13.68
N TYR A 83 -6.83 10.00 -12.86
CA TYR A 83 -6.79 8.62 -13.30
C TYR A 83 -7.60 7.75 -12.35
N LEU A 84 -8.45 6.92 -12.88
CA LEU A 84 -9.37 6.09 -12.11
C LEU A 84 -9.24 4.63 -12.50
N ILE A 85 -9.08 3.78 -11.51
CA ILE A 85 -9.20 2.32 -11.63
C ILE A 85 -10.39 1.89 -10.78
N VAL A 86 -11.32 1.19 -11.39
CA VAL A 86 -12.42 0.54 -10.66
C VAL A 86 -12.38 -0.95 -10.94
N ILE A 87 -12.41 -1.71 -9.87
CA ILE A 87 -12.58 -3.16 -9.92
C ILE A 87 -13.95 -3.47 -9.33
N ASN A 88 -14.76 -4.16 -10.11
CA ASN A 88 -16.06 -4.66 -9.70
C ASN A 88 -16.10 -6.17 -9.98
N LYS A 89 -15.76 -6.94 -8.97
CA LYS A 89 -15.59 -8.40 -9.03
C LYS A 89 -14.51 -8.79 -10.05
N THR A 90 -14.88 -9.19 -11.27
CA THR A 90 -13.97 -9.56 -12.34
C THR A 90 -13.79 -8.47 -13.41
N LYS A 91 -14.60 -7.41 -13.33
CA LYS A 91 -14.57 -6.31 -14.31
C LYS A 91 -13.63 -5.22 -13.83
N VAL A 92 -12.72 -4.79 -14.68
CA VAL A 92 -11.81 -3.67 -14.45
C VAL A 92 -12.12 -2.56 -15.43
N VAL A 93 -12.32 -1.37 -14.90
CA VAL A 93 -12.47 -0.16 -15.71
C VAL A 93 -11.33 0.78 -15.35
N ILE A 94 -10.61 1.23 -16.37
CA ILE A 94 -9.57 2.24 -16.26
C ILE A 94 -10.04 3.45 -17.06
N LYS A 95 -10.06 4.61 -16.40
CA LYS A 95 -10.45 5.87 -17.01
C LYS A 95 -9.37 6.91 -16.76
N ASP A 96 -8.88 7.50 -17.82
CA ASP A 96 -8.05 8.70 -17.80
C ASP A 96 -8.81 9.88 -18.43
N GLU A 97 -8.14 11.00 -18.62
CA GLU A 97 -8.75 12.20 -19.20
C GLU A 97 -9.20 12.04 -20.66
N LYS A 98 -8.65 11.04 -21.37
CA LYS A 98 -8.86 10.86 -22.82
C LYS A 98 -9.76 9.70 -23.15
N LYS A 99 -9.72 8.62 -22.35
CA LYS A 99 -10.43 7.39 -22.67
C LYS A 99 -10.87 6.61 -21.44
N THR A 100 -11.86 5.75 -21.67
CA THR A 100 -12.26 4.70 -20.73
C THR A 100 -12.01 3.34 -21.38
N THR A 101 -11.25 2.49 -20.69
CA THR A 101 -10.94 1.13 -21.15
C THR A 101 -11.50 0.13 -20.16
N LYS A 102 -12.14 -0.91 -20.68
CA LYS A 102 -12.76 -1.97 -19.86
C LYS A 102 -12.05 -3.29 -20.15
N TYR A 103 -11.74 -4.02 -19.08
CA TYR A 103 -11.08 -5.32 -19.15
C TYR A 103 -11.84 -6.34 -18.31
N ASP A 104 -11.69 -7.61 -18.67
CA ASP A 104 -11.89 -8.70 -17.72
C ASP A 104 -10.55 -8.95 -16.98
N MET A 105 -10.58 -9.06 -15.68
CA MET A 105 -9.39 -9.26 -14.84
C MET A 105 -8.63 -10.52 -15.24
N ASN A 106 -9.34 -11.55 -15.68
CA ASN A 106 -8.73 -12.81 -16.08
C ASN A 106 -7.94 -12.71 -17.40
N SER A 107 -8.19 -11.65 -18.21
CA SER A 107 -7.48 -11.42 -19.46
C SER A 107 -6.13 -10.69 -19.30
N ASN A 108 -5.87 -10.10 -18.12
CA ASN A 108 -4.65 -9.35 -17.85
C ASN A 108 -3.96 -9.83 -16.56
N LYS A 109 -2.89 -10.61 -16.73
CA LYS A 109 -2.15 -11.22 -15.60
C LYS A 109 -1.59 -10.19 -14.62
N VAL A 110 -1.10 -9.04 -15.10
CA VAL A 110 -0.49 -8.02 -14.25
C VAL A 110 -1.53 -7.38 -13.33
N PHE A 111 -2.68 -6.99 -13.88
CA PHE A 111 -3.79 -6.47 -13.07
C PHE A 111 -4.31 -7.50 -12.08
N LYS A 112 -4.41 -8.76 -12.50
CA LYS A 112 -4.80 -9.84 -11.61
C LYS A 112 -3.82 -9.99 -10.45
N GLU A 113 -2.53 -9.99 -10.70
CA GLU A 113 -1.51 -10.14 -9.66
C GLU A 113 -1.50 -8.96 -8.68
N ILE A 114 -1.60 -7.72 -9.16
CA ILE A 114 -1.71 -6.52 -8.30
C ILE A 114 -2.96 -6.61 -7.44
N ASN A 115 -4.10 -6.95 -8.03
CA ASN A 115 -5.35 -7.13 -7.29
C ASN A 115 -5.25 -8.24 -6.24
N ASP A 116 -4.67 -9.38 -6.58
CA ASP A 116 -4.46 -10.51 -5.66
C ASP A 116 -3.59 -10.09 -4.47
N ILE A 117 -2.54 -9.30 -4.70
CA ILE A 117 -1.70 -8.75 -3.62
C ILE A 117 -2.52 -7.84 -2.72
N MET A 118 -3.23 -6.87 -3.32
CA MET A 118 -4.05 -5.93 -2.56
C MET A 118 -5.12 -6.64 -1.74
N LEU A 119 -5.84 -7.58 -2.35
CA LEU A 119 -6.83 -8.40 -1.66
C LEU A 119 -6.19 -9.21 -0.54
N SER A 120 -5.07 -9.87 -0.80
CA SER A 120 -4.36 -10.65 0.22
C SER A 120 -3.89 -9.80 1.39
N CYS A 121 -3.49 -8.54 1.13
CA CYS A 121 -3.17 -7.58 2.19
C CYS A 121 -4.40 -7.21 3.01
N VAL A 122 -5.49 -6.84 2.33
CA VAL A 122 -6.76 -6.46 2.99
C VAL A 122 -7.37 -7.64 3.73
N GLN A 123 -7.31 -8.84 3.14
CA GLN A 123 -7.82 -10.08 3.76
C GLN A 123 -6.85 -10.69 4.79
N GLY A 124 -5.68 -10.08 5.03
CA GLY A 124 -4.67 -10.59 5.94
C GLY A 124 -4.17 -11.99 5.59
N THR A 125 -4.26 -12.39 4.33
CA THR A 125 -3.84 -13.73 3.87
C THR A 125 -2.50 -13.74 3.16
N ILE A 126 -1.88 -12.56 3.00
CA ILE A 126 -0.64 -12.37 2.23
C ILE A 126 0.49 -13.30 2.68
N PHE A 127 0.61 -13.54 4.00
CA PHE A 127 1.65 -14.41 4.56
C PHE A 127 1.36 -15.92 4.37
N ARG A 128 0.15 -16.29 3.91
CA ARG A 128 -0.20 -17.67 3.54
C ARG A 128 0.11 -17.97 2.08
N SER A 129 0.41 -16.93 1.31
CA SER A 129 0.68 -17.07 -0.10
C SER A 129 2.08 -17.65 -0.32
N ASN A 130 2.21 -18.72 -1.08
CA ASN A 130 3.49 -19.26 -1.54
C ASN A 130 4.16 -18.38 -2.62
N LYS A 131 3.48 -17.30 -3.05
CA LYS A 131 4.02 -16.34 -4.01
C LYS A 131 5.13 -15.48 -3.42
N PHE A 132 5.26 -15.43 -2.09
CA PHE A 132 6.25 -14.60 -1.39
C PHE A 132 6.99 -15.37 -0.30
N LYS A 133 8.28 -15.10 -0.16
CA LYS A 133 9.01 -15.35 1.09
C LYS A 133 8.82 -14.12 1.98
N THR A 134 8.23 -14.32 3.16
CA THR A 134 7.87 -13.22 4.08
C THR A 134 8.79 -13.19 5.28
N SER A 135 9.37 -12.01 5.58
CA SER A 135 10.11 -11.72 6.80
C SER A 135 9.36 -10.66 7.62
N TYR A 136 9.45 -10.74 8.94
CA TYR A 136 8.65 -9.93 9.86
C TYR A 136 9.58 -9.11 10.75
N TYR A 137 9.36 -7.81 10.75
CA TYR A 137 10.15 -6.87 11.55
C TYR A 137 9.21 -5.95 12.33
N GLU A 138 9.74 -5.33 13.38
CA GLU A 138 9.04 -4.33 14.15
C GLU A 138 9.96 -3.22 14.65
N ASN A 139 9.39 -2.04 14.83
CA ASN A 139 9.97 -0.94 15.61
C ASN A 139 8.94 -0.42 16.62
N ALA A 140 9.16 0.76 17.20
CA ALA A 140 8.22 1.36 18.15
C ALA A 140 6.85 1.67 17.55
N GLN A 141 6.78 2.00 16.25
CA GLN A 141 5.57 2.51 15.58
C GLN A 141 4.90 1.45 14.69
N PHE A 142 5.67 0.60 14.02
CA PHE A 142 5.17 -0.28 12.97
C PHE A 142 5.60 -1.73 13.14
N TYR A 143 4.77 -2.62 12.63
CA TYR A 143 5.17 -3.92 12.12
C TYR A 143 5.43 -3.78 10.63
N LYS A 144 6.56 -4.34 10.14
CA LYS A 144 6.89 -4.38 8.72
C LYS A 144 6.96 -5.82 8.24
N LEU A 145 6.19 -6.14 7.21
CA LEU A 145 6.30 -7.38 6.46
C LEU A 145 7.12 -7.09 5.19
N GLU A 146 8.25 -7.77 5.05
CA GLU A 146 9.04 -7.75 3.83
C GLU A 146 8.70 -8.99 3.00
N LEU A 147 8.22 -8.76 1.79
CA LEU A 147 7.73 -9.76 0.87
C LEU A 147 8.68 -9.86 -0.33
N ILE A 148 9.40 -10.97 -0.44
CA ILE A 148 10.28 -11.24 -1.58
C ILE A 148 9.54 -12.18 -2.53
N PRO A 149 9.26 -11.74 -3.78
CA PRO A 149 8.55 -12.56 -4.76
C PRO A 149 9.22 -13.90 -5.01
N GLN A 150 8.41 -14.96 -5.15
CA GLN A 150 8.88 -16.31 -5.48
C GLN A 150 8.46 -16.75 -6.88
N VAL A 151 7.43 -16.14 -7.45
CA VAL A 151 6.93 -16.46 -8.80
C VAL A 151 7.62 -15.61 -9.87
N LYS A 152 7.86 -16.19 -11.03
CA LYS A 152 8.69 -15.63 -12.10
C LYS A 152 8.29 -14.20 -12.48
N ASN A 153 7.04 -13.97 -12.87
CA ASN A 153 6.56 -12.67 -13.36
C ASN A 153 6.77 -11.55 -12.34
N MET A 154 6.57 -11.85 -11.05
CA MET A 154 6.77 -10.87 -9.98
C MET A 154 8.25 -10.61 -9.71
N LYS A 155 9.11 -11.64 -9.79
CA LYS A 155 10.59 -11.50 -9.66
C LYS A 155 11.19 -10.62 -10.74
N GLU A 156 10.61 -10.64 -11.94
CA GLU A 156 11.05 -9.81 -13.06
C GLU A 156 10.70 -8.33 -12.86
N THR A 157 9.65 -8.03 -12.07
CA THR A 157 9.18 -6.67 -11.83
C THR A 157 9.65 -6.13 -10.48
N PHE A 158 9.50 -6.92 -9.42
CA PHE A 158 9.75 -6.44 -8.06
C PHE A 158 10.90 -7.20 -7.39
N LYS A 159 11.83 -6.44 -6.83
CA LYS A 159 12.86 -6.95 -5.93
C LYS A 159 12.27 -7.33 -4.59
N LYS A 160 11.41 -6.47 -4.04
CA LYS A 160 10.66 -6.69 -2.80
C LYS A 160 9.50 -5.72 -2.63
N ILE A 161 8.54 -6.11 -1.80
CA ILE A 161 7.43 -5.27 -1.36
C ILE A 161 7.46 -5.23 0.17
N ASN A 162 7.37 -4.03 0.76
CA ASN A 162 7.25 -3.84 2.19
C ASN A 162 5.83 -3.38 2.53
N LEU A 163 5.20 -4.02 3.49
CA LEU A 163 3.92 -3.62 4.06
C LEU A 163 4.11 -3.19 5.50
N TYR A 164 3.58 -2.02 5.84
CA TYR A 164 3.68 -1.47 7.17
C TYR A 164 2.30 -1.42 7.80
N PHE A 165 2.19 -1.98 9.00
CA PHE A 165 1.02 -1.92 9.85
C PHE A 165 1.38 -1.11 11.10
N ASP A 166 0.50 -0.21 11.53
CA ASP A 166 0.67 0.39 12.85
C ASP A 166 0.56 -0.66 13.96
N LYS A 167 0.93 -0.31 15.18
CA LYS A 167 0.92 -1.28 16.30
C LYS A 167 -0.48 -1.75 16.70
N THR A 168 -1.52 -1.01 16.34
CA THR A 168 -2.91 -1.41 16.55
C THR A 168 -3.36 -2.46 15.54
N VAL A 169 -2.66 -2.57 14.40
CA VAL A 169 -2.95 -3.52 13.32
C VAL A 169 -4.41 -3.41 12.87
N THR A 170 -4.83 -2.20 12.53
CA THR A 170 -6.18 -1.95 12.03
C THR A 170 -6.28 -2.01 10.52
N SER A 171 -5.19 -1.65 9.82
CA SER A 171 -5.06 -1.71 8.36
C SER A 171 -3.61 -1.47 7.94
N VAL A 172 -3.31 -1.66 6.66
CA VAL A 172 -2.02 -1.22 6.09
C VAL A 172 -1.91 0.29 6.19
N ALA A 173 -0.82 0.77 6.79
CA ALA A 173 -0.52 2.20 6.92
C ALA A 173 0.31 2.72 5.75
N LYS A 174 1.26 1.89 5.28
CA LYS A 174 2.16 2.23 4.18
C LYS A 174 2.51 0.98 3.39
N MET A 175 2.73 1.14 2.09
CA MET A 175 3.30 0.12 1.21
C MET A 175 4.47 0.71 0.43
N GLU A 176 5.54 -0.06 0.28
CA GLU A 176 6.66 0.26 -0.58
C GLU A 176 6.89 -0.88 -1.56
N MET A 177 7.07 -0.54 -2.82
CA MET A 177 7.41 -1.47 -3.88
C MET A 177 8.77 -1.07 -4.44
N ILE A 178 9.74 -1.94 -4.31
CA ILE A 178 11.09 -1.77 -4.87
C ILE A 178 11.17 -2.64 -6.11
N GLU A 179 11.33 -1.99 -7.26
CA GLU A 179 11.45 -2.64 -8.55
C GLU A 179 12.86 -3.18 -8.79
N THR A 180 13.04 -4.05 -9.77
CA THR A 180 14.35 -4.65 -10.11
C THR A 180 15.36 -3.63 -10.64
N ASN A 181 14.89 -2.53 -11.22
CA ASN A 181 15.69 -1.38 -11.66
C ASN A 181 15.98 -0.36 -10.55
N GLU A 182 15.71 -0.70 -9.28
CA GLU A 182 15.85 0.12 -8.07
C GLU A 182 14.87 1.31 -7.99
N ASP A 183 13.87 1.39 -8.86
CA ASP A 183 12.77 2.34 -8.67
C ASP A 183 12.01 2.01 -7.40
N LEU A 184 11.64 3.05 -6.66
CA LEU A 184 10.86 2.92 -5.42
C LEU A 184 9.51 3.62 -5.59
N THR A 185 8.44 2.88 -5.41
CA THR A 185 7.10 3.45 -5.24
C THR A 185 6.66 3.28 -3.78
N SER A 186 6.38 4.39 -3.10
CA SER A 186 5.83 4.43 -1.76
C SER A 186 4.38 4.90 -1.79
N LEU A 187 3.52 4.26 -1.02
CA LEU A 187 2.12 4.60 -0.84
C LEU A 187 1.84 4.76 0.65
N ASP A 188 1.49 5.97 1.06
CA ASP A 188 1.09 6.29 2.43
C ASP A 188 -0.42 6.48 2.50
N PHE A 189 -1.10 5.72 3.36
CA PHE A 189 -2.56 5.76 3.54
C PHE A 189 -2.93 6.58 4.76
N THR A 190 -3.75 7.61 4.54
CA THR A 190 -4.18 8.56 5.58
C THR A 190 -5.71 8.66 5.64
N ASN A 191 -6.25 9.32 6.67
CA ASN A 191 -7.69 9.57 6.83
C ASN A 191 -8.55 8.31 6.69
N LYS A 192 -8.06 7.19 7.21
CA LYS A 192 -8.69 5.87 7.07
C LYS A 192 -10.00 5.78 7.84
N LYS A 193 -11.05 5.32 7.17
CA LYS A 193 -12.34 4.95 7.75
C LYS A 193 -12.59 3.47 7.48
N LEU A 194 -12.70 2.70 8.54
CA LEU A 194 -12.96 1.27 8.47
C LEU A 194 -14.45 1.00 8.68
N ASN A 195 -14.98 0.07 7.90
CA ASN A 195 -16.37 -0.40 8.01
C ASN A 195 -17.43 0.71 7.84
N ALA A 196 -17.06 1.82 7.19
CA ALA A 196 -18.04 2.81 6.79
C ALA A 196 -19.03 2.24 5.78
N PRO A 197 -20.31 2.64 5.81
CA PRO A 197 -21.28 2.23 4.80
C PRO A 197 -20.89 2.81 3.44
N ILE A 198 -20.65 1.93 2.46
CA ILE A 198 -20.23 2.31 1.11
C ILE A 198 -21.28 1.84 0.11
N ALA A 199 -21.84 2.78 -0.67
CA ALA A 199 -22.77 2.50 -1.72
C ALA A 199 -22.08 1.79 -2.90
N GLU A 200 -22.63 0.71 -3.41
CA GLU A 200 -22.03 -0.04 -4.53
C GLU A 200 -21.99 0.73 -5.85
N THR A 201 -22.81 1.77 -5.97
CA THR A 201 -22.86 2.64 -7.14
C THR A 201 -21.54 3.33 -7.45
N ILE A 202 -20.66 3.55 -6.43
CA ILE A 202 -19.37 4.18 -6.65
C ILE A 202 -18.39 3.27 -7.42
N PHE A 203 -18.66 1.95 -7.46
CA PHE A 203 -17.87 0.97 -8.21
C PHE A 203 -18.44 0.73 -9.63
N ILE A 204 -19.35 1.59 -10.07
CA ILE A 204 -19.92 1.56 -11.43
C ILE A 204 -19.41 2.80 -12.17
N VAL A 205 -18.70 2.58 -13.28
CA VAL A 205 -18.25 3.65 -14.18
C VAL A 205 -19.14 3.63 -15.42
N LYS A 206 -19.85 4.73 -15.62
CA LYS A 206 -20.64 4.97 -16.83
C LYS A 206 -19.77 5.32 -18.02
#